data_2ea4f8db67e3ead7e4971288a0550f82
#
_entry.id   2ea4f8db67e3ead7e4971288a0550f82
#
_cell.length_a   1.000
_cell.length_b   1.000
_cell.length_c   1.000
_cell.angle_alpha   90.00
_cell.angle_beta   90.00
_cell.angle_gamma   90.00
#
_symmetry.space_group_name_H-M   'P 1'
#
loop_
_entity.id
_entity.type
_entity.pdbx_description
1 polymer ?
#
loop_
_entity_poly.entity_id
_entity_poly.type
_entity_poly.pdbx_seq_one_letter_code
_entity_poly.pdbx_strand_id
1 'polypeptide(L)'
;MADKPDKTNKLKARLPRGFADRSGAEIAATRRMLDTIRAVYERYGFEALETPAIEYTDALGKFLPDQDRPNEGVFSFQDDDEQWLSLRYDLTAPLARYVAENFDSLPKPYRSYREGWVFRNEKPGPGRFRQFMQFDADTVGSASMAADAEMCMMAADTMEALGIKRSDYVVKVWSRKLLDGLMDAVPELEKASPDKRLRVLRSIDKRDRLGMKGVQELLDAGRRDESGDFTTGAKLPADANNFITSSTTTHTALYTFDTFDKLIPRSEIEKAEKGEAPPFDFDAYRKKLRDYLRGRSIPAASEIGLTQLGELSRIIVAAGYSDRVKIDPSVVRGLEYYTGPVYEVELTFEIKDDEGRPVRFGSVGGGGRYDGLIERFRGEAVPATGFSIGVSRLMAALQHLGKIESRPEPGPVVVTVFPDIPIAHYQRLVAKLRDAEYAPGKKIRAELYLGDGKFGAQMKYADKRDSPCAVIQGGNEKAKGEIQIKDLILGAEIAGLSKDREDYLKKQAEAQFAVAEDKLVDAVREVLARHHVKWVK
;
A
#
# COMPACT_ATOMS: atom_id res chain seq x y z
N MET A 1 38.09 48.27 -17.68
CA MET A 1 37.26 47.73 -16.57
C MET A 1 36.92 46.32 -16.97
N ALA A 2 37.50 45.32 -16.30
CA ALA A 2 37.24 43.91 -16.64
C ALA A 2 35.88 43.53 -16.06
N ASP A 3 34.99 43.03 -16.89
CA ASP A 3 33.71 42.47 -16.49
C ASP A 3 33.91 41.36 -15.46
N LYS A 4 33.26 41.51 -14.32
CA LYS A 4 33.21 40.45 -13.32
C LYS A 4 32.40 39.28 -13.93
N PRO A 5 32.92 38.03 -13.85
CA PRO A 5 32.18 36.88 -14.38
C PRO A 5 30.83 36.78 -13.64
N ASP A 6 29.78 36.68 -14.44
CA ASP A 6 28.40 36.48 -14.04
C ASP A 6 28.33 35.31 -13.05
N LYS A 7 27.73 35.54 -11.88
CA LYS A 7 27.52 34.51 -10.87
C LYS A 7 26.65 33.43 -11.51
N THR A 8 27.28 32.35 -11.96
CA THR A 8 26.62 31.17 -12.49
C THR A 8 25.41 30.86 -11.62
N ASN A 9 24.24 30.96 -12.23
CA ASN A 9 22.96 30.66 -11.60
C ASN A 9 22.95 29.15 -11.28
N LYS A 10 23.47 28.77 -10.09
CA LYS A 10 23.51 27.37 -9.67
C LYS A 10 22.11 26.84 -9.57
N LEU A 11 21.80 25.80 -10.33
CA LEU A 11 20.54 25.09 -10.22
C LEU A 11 20.30 24.66 -8.77
N LYS A 12 19.14 25.03 -8.23
CA LYS A 12 18.72 24.61 -6.89
C LYS A 12 18.32 23.15 -6.93
N ALA A 13 19.04 22.29 -6.23
CA ALA A 13 18.62 20.90 -6.02
C ALA A 13 17.33 20.86 -5.19
N ARG A 14 16.24 20.38 -5.80
CA ARG A 14 14.92 20.27 -5.16
C ARG A 14 14.10 19.16 -5.79
N LEU A 15 13.27 18.50 -4.98
CA LEU A 15 12.27 17.57 -5.45
C LEU A 15 11.00 18.28 -5.93
N PRO A 16 10.30 17.75 -6.92
CA PRO A 16 8.93 18.17 -7.23
C PRO A 16 8.03 17.95 -6.01
N ARG A 17 7.06 18.85 -5.84
CA ARG A 17 6.14 18.78 -4.69
C ARG A 17 5.31 17.50 -4.71
N GLY A 18 5.28 16.77 -3.59
CA GLY A 18 4.54 15.50 -3.47
C GLY A 18 5.30 14.27 -3.96
N PHE A 19 6.59 14.41 -4.27
CA PHE A 19 7.52 13.32 -4.55
C PHE A 19 8.55 13.20 -3.43
N ALA A 20 9.12 12.02 -3.25
CA ALA A 20 10.14 11.75 -2.24
C ALA A 20 11.20 10.77 -2.76
N ASP A 21 12.47 11.00 -2.36
CA ASP A 21 13.52 9.99 -2.49
C ASP A 21 13.32 8.93 -1.40
N ARG A 22 13.77 7.72 -1.66
CA ARG A 22 13.65 6.59 -0.73
C ARG A 22 15.02 6.05 -0.37
N SER A 23 15.23 5.81 0.91
CA SER A 23 16.48 5.24 1.42
C SER A 23 16.60 3.73 1.16
N GLY A 24 17.83 3.21 1.26
CA GLY A 24 18.08 1.76 1.13
C GLY A 24 17.27 0.94 2.14
N ALA A 25 17.12 1.42 3.38
CA ALA A 25 16.34 0.76 4.43
C ALA A 25 14.84 0.66 4.06
N GLU A 26 14.25 1.76 3.57
CA GLU A 26 12.85 1.78 3.14
C GLU A 26 12.61 0.86 1.93
N ILE A 27 13.57 0.85 0.99
CA ILE A 27 13.50 -0.03 -0.19
C ILE A 27 13.55 -1.50 0.24
N ALA A 28 14.48 -1.87 1.12
CA ALA A 28 14.62 -3.24 1.62
C ALA A 28 13.37 -3.69 2.39
N ALA A 29 12.83 -2.84 3.28
CA ALA A 29 11.61 -3.10 4.02
C ALA A 29 10.41 -3.29 3.07
N THR A 30 10.27 -2.42 2.06
CA THR A 30 9.21 -2.54 1.05
C THR A 30 9.32 -3.86 0.27
N ARG A 31 10.52 -4.25 -0.18
CA ARG A 31 10.72 -5.51 -0.90
C ARG A 31 10.26 -6.71 -0.09
N ARG A 32 10.66 -6.81 1.19
CA ARG A 32 10.21 -7.90 2.07
C ARG A 32 8.69 -7.96 2.20
N MET A 33 8.03 -6.80 2.32
CA MET A 33 6.58 -6.72 2.36
C MET A 33 5.94 -7.19 1.05
N LEU A 34 6.45 -6.73 -0.09
CA LEU A 34 5.98 -7.13 -1.42
C LEU A 34 6.14 -8.64 -1.65
N ASP A 35 7.28 -9.22 -1.23
CA ASP A 35 7.52 -10.67 -1.34
C ASP A 35 6.51 -11.47 -0.50
N THR A 36 6.15 -10.98 0.69
CA THR A 36 5.13 -11.61 1.54
C THR A 36 3.75 -11.53 0.90
N ILE A 37 3.35 -10.38 0.35
CA ILE A 37 2.07 -10.20 -0.34
C ILE A 37 2.02 -11.11 -1.57
N ARG A 38 3.08 -11.14 -2.37
CA ARG A 38 3.20 -11.97 -3.58
C ARG A 38 2.99 -13.45 -3.25
N ALA A 39 3.66 -13.96 -2.21
CA ALA A 39 3.53 -15.35 -1.78
C ALA A 39 2.08 -15.72 -1.40
N VAL A 40 1.31 -14.79 -0.82
CA VAL A 40 -0.12 -15.00 -0.57
C VAL A 40 -0.90 -15.05 -1.87
N TYR A 41 -0.70 -14.09 -2.78
CA TYR A 41 -1.45 -14.01 -4.04
C TYR A 41 -1.19 -15.22 -4.95
N GLU A 42 0.07 -15.67 -5.05
CA GLU A 42 0.44 -16.89 -5.78
C GLU A 42 -0.20 -18.14 -5.17
N ARG A 43 -0.34 -18.22 -3.84
CA ARG A 43 -1.06 -19.31 -3.16
C ARG A 43 -2.54 -19.38 -3.54
N TYR A 44 -3.15 -18.22 -3.86
CA TYR A 44 -4.51 -18.13 -4.40
C TYR A 44 -4.57 -18.38 -5.91
N GLY A 45 -3.46 -18.68 -6.57
CA GLY A 45 -3.38 -19.00 -8.00
C GLY A 45 -3.39 -17.77 -8.91
N PHE A 46 -2.98 -16.61 -8.41
CA PHE A 46 -2.77 -15.43 -9.24
C PHE A 46 -1.38 -15.46 -9.87
N GLU A 47 -1.27 -15.02 -11.11
CA GLU A 47 -0.02 -14.92 -11.86
C GLU A 47 0.44 -13.46 -11.99
N ALA A 48 1.74 -13.25 -12.14
CA ALA A 48 2.31 -11.94 -12.27
C ALA A 48 1.99 -11.31 -13.65
N LEU A 49 1.62 -10.05 -13.65
CA LEU A 49 1.52 -9.22 -14.86
C LEU A 49 2.17 -7.87 -14.60
N GLU A 50 2.98 -7.39 -15.52
CA GLU A 50 3.51 -6.03 -15.50
C GLU A 50 2.99 -5.27 -16.73
N THR A 51 2.50 -4.05 -16.51
CA THR A 51 2.01 -3.14 -17.55
C THR A 51 2.84 -1.87 -17.56
N PRO A 52 2.95 -1.15 -18.70
CA PRO A 52 3.66 0.11 -18.78
C PRO A 52 3.18 1.15 -17.76
N ALA A 53 4.07 2.03 -17.34
CA ALA A 53 3.72 3.14 -16.46
C ALA A 53 3.03 4.30 -17.22
N ILE A 54 3.11 4.28 -18.52
CA ILE A 54 2.51 5.26 -19.44
C ILE A 54 1.49 4.55 -20.31
N GLU A 55 0.31 5.13 -20.42
CA GLU A 55 -0.78 4.65 -21.27
C GLU A 55 -1.29 5.82 -22.12
N TYR A 56 -1.96 5.53 -23.23
CA TYR A 56 -2.74 6.55 -23.92
C TYR A 56 -3.79 7.12 -22.97
N THR A 57 -3.96 8.45 -23.00
CA THR A 57 -4.85 9.14 -22.05
C THR A 57 -6.29 8.66 -22.14
N ASP A 58 -6.78 8.33 -23.33
CA ASP A 58 -8.12 7.76 -23.56
C ASP A 58 -8.27 6.35 -22.97
N ALA A 59 -7.18 5.57 -22.86
CA ALA A 59 -7.17 4.27 -22.21
C ALA A 59 -7.42 4.34 -20.71
N LEU A 60 -7.17 5.47 -20.03
CA LEU A 60 -7.45 5.67 -18.61
C LEU A 60 -8.94 5.92 -18.31
N GLY A 61 -9.76 6.19 -19.32
CA GLY A 61 -11.21 6.36 -19.19
C GLY A 61 -11.65 7.63 -18.47
N LYS A 62 -12.47 7.50 -17.42
CA LYS A 62 -13.04 8.64 -16.68
C LYS A 62 -12.02 9.54 -15.97
N PHE A 63 -10.77 9.12 -15.93
CA PHE A 63 -9.65 9.92 -15.42
C PHE A 63 -9.07 10.84 -16.51
N LEU A 64 -9.73 10.91 -17.68
CA LEU A 64 -9.38 11.89 -18.72
C LEU A 64 -9.40 13.29 -18.12
N PRO A 65 -8.35 14.08 -18.35
CA PRO A 65 -8.39 15.50 -18.06
C PRO A 65 -9.61 16.10 -18.76
N ASP A 66 -10.37 16.91 -18.04
CA ASP A 66 -11.33 17.78 -18.67
C ASP A 66 -10.60 18.57 -19.77
N GLN A 67 -11.21 18.74 -20.95
CA GLN A 67 -10.60 19.49 -22.04
C GLN A 67 -10.15 20.89 -21.61
N ASP A 68 -10.87 21.47 -20.63
CA ASP A 68 -10.54 22.77 -20.04
C ASP A 68 -9.44 22.70 -18.96
N ARG A 69 -9.11 21.50 -18.42
CA ARG A 69 -8.11 21.28 -17.37
C ARG A 69 -7.33 19.99 -17.60
N PRO A 70 -6.44 19.99 -18.62
CA PRO A 70 -5.80 18.76 -19.12
C PRO A 70 -4.97 17.97 -18.10
N ASN A 71 -4.71 18.47 -16.89
CA ASN A 71 -3.93 17.81 -15.86
C ASN A 71 -4.66 17.67 -14.51
N GLU A 72 -5.99 17.81 -14.48
CA GLU A 72 -6.73 17.62 -13.23
C GLU A 72 -6.77 16.14 -12.83
N GLY A 73 -6.06 15.81 -11.75
CA GLY A 73 -5.97 14.46 -11.21
C GLY A 73 -4.97 13.52 -11.89
N VAL A 74 -4.53 13.80 -13.12
CA VAL A 74 -3.65 12.95 -13.92
C VAL A 74 -2.44 13.75 -14.43
N PHE A 75 -1.27 13.10 -14.55
CA PHE A 75 -0.12 13.68 -15.26
C PHE A 75 -0.16 13.29 -16.72
N SER A 76 -0.42 14.24 -17.61
CA SER A 76 -0.53 14.01 -19.04
C SER A 76 0.42 14.92 -19.84
N PHE A 77 0.87 14.43 -20.98
CA PHE A 77 1.75 15.13 -21.91
C PHE A 77 1.51 14.59 -23.34
N GLN A 78 1.95 15.30 -24.35
CA GLN A 78 1.93 14.82 -25.72
C GLN A 78 3.28 14.21 -26.10
N ASP A 79 3.26 13.15 -26.89
CA ASP A 79 4.44 12.58 -27.53
C ASP A 79 4.77 13.30 -28.85
N ASP A 80 5.79 12.80 -29.56
CA ASP A 80 6.25 13.38 -30.83
C ASP A 80 5.21 13.23 -31.97
N ASP A 81 4.25 12.30 -31.81
CA ASP A 81 3.14 12.06 -32.76
C ASP A 81 1.87 12.82 -32.36
N GLU A 82 1.99 13.80 -31.46
CA GLU A 82 0.88 14.62 -30.90
C GLU A 82 -0.21 13.80 -30.19
N GLN A 83 0.10 12.55 -29.78
CA GLN A 83 -0.81 11.72 -29.02
C GLN A 83 -0.74 12.07 -27.53
N TRP A 84 -1.89 12.11 -26.87
CA TRP A 84 -1.95 12.33 -25.44
C TRP A 84 -1.61 11.05 -24.68
N LEU A 85 -0.52 11.11 -23.93
CA LEU A 85 -0.05 10.08 -23.01
C LEU A 85 -0.25 10.53 -21.56
N SER A 86 -0.46 9.57 -20.66
CA SER A 86 -0.61 9.84 -19.24
C SER A 86 0.16 8.82 -18.40
N LEU A 87 0.70 9.28 -17.27
CA LEU A 87 1.17 8.38 -16.23
C LEU A 87 -0.04 7.66 -15.61
N ARG A 88 0.05 6.35 -15.44
CA ARG A 88 -1.03 5.52 -14.90
C ARG A 88 -1.45 6.00 -13.51
N TYR A 89 -2.76 6.19 -13.34
CA TYR A 89 -3.38 6.65 -12.11
C TYR A 89 -3.60 5.51 -11.10
N ASP A 90 -3.83 4.29 -11.61
CA ASP A 90 -3.96 3.03 -10.91
C ASP A 90 -3.34 1.89 -11.75
N LEU A 91 -3.46 0.65 -11.28
CA LEU A 91 -3.01 -0.53 -12.01
C LEU A 91 -4.16 -1.27 -12.72
N THR A 92 -5.41 -0.87 -12.47
CA THR A 92 -6.61 -1.55 -13.00
C THR A 92 -6.94 -1.10 -14.43
N ALA A 93 -6.80 0.19 -14.76
CA ALA A 93 -7.03 0.68 -16.12
C ALA A 93 -6.05 0.08 -17.15
N PRO A 94 -4.73 0.00 -16.88
CA PRO A 94 -3.79 -0.74 -17.73
C PRO A 94 -4.12 -2.23 -17.88
N LEU A 95 -4.60 -2.88 -16.81
CA LEU A 95 -5.08 -4.26 -16.89
C LEU A 95 -6.26 -4.38 -17.86
N ALA A 96 -7.25 -3.49 -17.77
CA ALA A 96 -8.42 -3.53 -18.63
C ALA A 96 -8.05 -3.43 -20.12
N ARG A 97 -7.09 -2.54 -20.47
CA ARG A 97 -6.53 -2.44 -21.82
C ARG A 97 -5.84 -3.76 -22.21
N TYR A 98 -4.93 -4.28 -21.37
CA TYR A 98 -4.22 -5.52 -21.62
C TYR A 98 -5.16 -6.71 -21.86
N VAL A 99 -6.17 -6.86 -21.00
CA VAL A 99 -7.16 -7.94 -21.14
C VAL A 99 -7.97 -7.77 -22.42
N ALA A 100 -8.37 -6.54 -22.76
CA ALA A 100 -9.13 -6.29 -23.99
C ALA A 100 -8.32 -6.65 -25.24
N GLU A 101 -7.04 -6.31 -25.27
CA GLU A 101 -6.11 -6.60 -26.37
C GLU A 101 -5.85 -8.11 -26.53
N ASN A 102 -5.76 -8.84 -25.40
CA ASN A 102 -5.37 -10.25 -25.41
C ASN A 102 -6.55 -11.19 -25.07
N PHE A 103 -7.78 -10.70 -25.12
CA PHE A 103 -8.96 -11.36 -24.56
C PHE A 103 -9.14 -12.82 -25.00
N ASP A 104 -8.95 -13.09 -26.29
CA ASP A 104 -9.21 -14.42 -26.86
C ASP A 104 -8.11 -15.44 -26.52
N SER A 105 -6.91 -14.99 -26.19
CA SER A 105 -5.77 -15.83 -25.83
C SER A 105 -5.65 -16.09 -24.32
N LEU A 106 -6.28 -15.25 -23.47
CA LEU A 106 -6.21 -15.38 -22.02
C LEU A 106 -7.17 -16.49 -21.52
N PRO A 107 -6.76 -17.23 -20.45
CA PRO A 107 -7.67 -18.15 -19.77
C PRO A 107 -8.85 -17.38 -19.13
N LYS A 108 -10.02 -18.02 -19.01
CA LYS A 108 -11.20 -17.41 -18.39
C LYS A 108 -11.71 -18.33 -17.26
N PRO A 109 -11.72 -17.84 -15.99
CA PRO A 109 -11.30 -16.49 -15.55
C PRO A 109 -9.79 -16.26 -15.64
N TYR A 110 -9.39 -15.02 -15.98
CA TYR A 110 -8.01 -14.57 -15.91
C TYR A 110 -7.72 -13.97 -14.53
N ARG A 111 -6.71 -14.49 -13.85
CA ARG A 111 -6.35 -14.10 -12.49
C ARG A 111 -4.92 -13.59 -12.46
N SER A 112 -4.72 -12.32 -12.19
CA SER A 112 -3.38 -11.72 -12.21
C SER A 112 -3.17 -10.73 -11.09
N TYR A 113 -1.92 -10.61 -10.63
CA TYR A 113 -1.49 -9.57 -9.71
C TYR A 113 -0.44 -8.65 -10.36
N ARG A 114 -0.37 -7.42 -9.87
CA ARG A 114 0.55 -6.38 -10.34
C ARG A 114 1.00 -5.54 -9.17
N GLU A 115 2.28 -5.18 -9.17
CA GLU A 115 2.81 -4.18 -8.25
C GLU A 115 3.44 -3.03 -9.05
N GLY A 116 3.31 -1.81 -8.56
CA GLY A 116 3.94 -0.70 -9.27
C GLY A 116 3.60 0.68 -8.73
N TRP A 117 4.36 1.62 -9.24
CA TRP A 117 4.13 3.03 -8.97
C TRP A 117 2.92 3.54 -9.75
N VAL A 118 2.09 4.32 -9.06
CA VAL A 118 0.97 5.05 -9.64
C VAL A 118 1.13 6.54 -9.32
N PHE A 119 0.53 7.38 -10.17
CA PHE A 119 0.79 8.81 -10.17
C PHE A 119 -0.53 9.58 -10.13
N ARG A 120 -0.69 10.49 -9.16
CA ARG A 120 -1.90 11.30 -9.02
C ARG A 120 -1.53 12.77 -8.91
N ASN A 121 -2.05 13.57 -9.82
CA ASN A 121 -1.81 15.01 -9.82
C ASN A 121 -2.78 15.75 -8.87
N GLU A 122 -2.86 15.27 -7.64
CA GLU A 122 -3.69 15.85 -6.59
C GLU A 122 -2.87 16.80 -5.71
N LYS A 123 -3.57 17.64 -4.91
CA LYS A 123 -2.92 18.51 -3.92
C LYS A 123 -2.23 17.63 -2.86
N PRO A 124 -0.90 17.67 -2.73
CA PRO A 124 -0.19 16.85 -1.77
C PRO A 124 -0.42 17.35 -0.34
N GLY A 125 -0.39 16.42 0.63
CA GLY A 125 -0.56 16.69 2.06
C GLY A 125 0.09 15.61 2.91
N PRO A 126 -0.02 15.66 4.23
CA PRO A 126 0.50 14.61 5.11
C PRO A 126 -0.03 13.23 4.71
N GLY A 127 0.89 12.29 4.42
CA GLY A 127 0.55 10.94 3.95
C GLY A 127 -0.07 10.86 2.54
N ARG A 128 -0.16 11.97 1.80
CA ARG A 128 -0.65 12.03 0.41
C ARG A 128 0.47 12.42 -0.53
N PHE A 129 1.04 11.43 -1.19
CA PHE A 129 2.06 11.59 -2.21
C PHE A 129 1.43 11.62 -3.60
N ARG A 130 2.11 12.26 -4.55
CA ARG A 130 1.75 12.23 -5.97
C ARG A 130 2.28 10.99 -6.69
N GLN A 131 3.24 10.32 -6.09
CA GLN A 131 3.75 9.02 -6.51
C GLN A 131 3.71 8.07 -5.31
N PHE A 132 3.00 6.96 -5.44
CA PHE A 132 2.93 5.93 -4.41
C PHE A 132 2.77 4.55 -5.05
N MET A 133 3.07 3.50 -4.29
CA MET A 133 3.04 2.14 -4.80
C MET A 133 1.73 1.45 -4.44
N GLN A 134 1.16 0.74 -5.40
CA GLN A 134 0.04 -0.18 -5.23
C GLN A 134 0.47 -1.61 -5.49
N PHE A 135 -0.27 -2.55 -4.88
CA PHE A 135 -0.19 -3.97 -5.17
C PHE A 135 -1.62 -4.48 -5.36
N ASP A 136 -1.98 -4.79 -6.59
CA ASP A 136 -3.33 -5.13 -7.00
C ASP A 136 -3.42 -6.59 -7.43
N ALA A 137 -4.57 -7.21 -7.18
CA ALA A 137 -4.93 -8.52 -7.72
C ALA A 137 -6.35 -8.45 -8.27
N ASP A 138 -6.58 -9.05 -9.44
CA ASP A 138 -7.87 -9.04 -10.12
C ASP A 138 -8.21 -10.39 -10.74
N THR A 139 -9.49 -10.74 -10.68
CA THR A 139 -10.10 -11.86 -11.40
C THR A 139 -11.04 -11.30 -12.46
N VAL A 140 -10.74 -11.56 -13.72
CA VAL A 140 -11.51 -11.07 -14.88
C VAL A 140 -12.17 -12.24 -15.59
N GLY A 141 -13.44 -12.07 -16.00
CA GLY A 141 -14.22 -13.09 -16.68
C GLY A 141 -15.01 -14.02 -15.75
N SER A 142 -15.24 -13.62 -14.49
CA SER A 142 -16.08 -14.37 -13.54
C SER A 142 -17.21 -13.52 -12.97
N ALA A 143 -18.45 -13.95 -13.18
CA ALA A 143 -19.64 -13.36 -12.56
C ALA A 143 -19.95 -13.93 -11.17
N SER A 144 -19.25 -14.99 -10.75
CA SER A 144 -19.49 -15.67 -9.47
C SER A 144 -19.07 -14.80 -8.27
N MET A 145 -19.92 -14.75 -7.24
CA MET A 145 -19.60 -14.12 -5.95
C MET A 145 -18.46 -14.83 -5.19
N ALA A 146 -18.10 -16.05 -5.61
CA ALA A 146 -16.93 -16.72 -5.09
C ALA A 146 -15.63 -15.95 -5.39
N ALA A 147 -15.54 -15.31 -6.56
CA ALA A 147 -14.39 -14.46 -6.89
C ALA A 147 -14.28 -13.24 -5.95
N ASP A 148 -15.42 -12.63 -5.60
CA ASP A 148 -15.49 -11.51 -4.65
C ASP A 148 -15.15 -11.94 -3.22
N ALA A 149 -15.64 -13.11 -2.80
CA ALA A 149 -15.32 -13.69 -1.49
C ALA A 149 -13.82 -14.01 -1.38
N GLU A 150 -13.20 -14.56 -2.43
CA GLU A 150 -11.76 -14.82 -2.46
C GLU A 150 -10.92 -13.53 -2.33
N MET A 151 -11.32 -12.41 -2.93
CA MET A 151 -10.65 -11.12 -2.72
C MET A 151 -10.65 -10.74 -1.24
N CYS A 152 -11.77 -10.91 -0.55
CA CYS A 152 -11.88 -10.62 0.88
C CYS A 152 -11.01 -11.57 1.73
N MET A 153 -11.02 -12.86 1.43
CA MET A 153 -10.22 -13.88 2.13
C MET A 153 -8.73 -13.66 1.91
N MET A 154 -8.31 -13.41 0.68
CA MET A 154 -6.93 -13.11 0.31
C MET A 154 -6.43 -11.83 0.98
N ALA A 155 -7.26 -10.79 1.07
CA ALA A 155 -6.94 -9.58 1.81
C ALA A 155 -6.72 -9.86 3.30
N ALA A 156 -7.56 -10.67 3.94
CA ALA A 156 -7.40 -11.08 5.34
C ALA A 156 -6.11 -11.88 5.55
N ASP A 157 -5.86 -12.89 4.72
CA ASP A 157 -4.65 -13.71 4.78
C ASP A 157 -3.38 -12.88 4.56
N THR A 158 -3.46 -11.85 3.72
CA THR A 158 -2.34 -10.93 3.50
C THR A 158 -2.01 -10.13 4.76
N MET A 159 -3.02 -9.61 5.47
CA MET A 159 -2.80 -8.91 6.74
C MET A 159 -2.15 -9.82 7.77
N GLU A 160 -2.64 -11.06 7.91
CA GLU A 160 -2.07 -12.05 8.86
C GLU A 160 -0.64 -12.46 8.46
N ALA A 161 -0.36 -12.68 7.18
CA ALA A 161 0.99 -12.99 6.69
C ALA A 161 2.00 -11.87 6.97
N LEU A 162 1.55 -10.61 6.97
CA LEU A 162 2.35 -9.45 7.34
C LEU A 162 2.48 -9.26 8.87
N GLY A 163 1.92 -10.17 9.68
CA GLY A 163 2.00 -10.17 11.13
C GLY A 163 1.01 -9.24 11.82
N ILE A 164 0.00 -8.72 11.12
CA ILE A 164 -1.11 -7.98 11.72
C ILE A 164 -2.06 -8.99 12.37
N LYS A 165 -2.38 -8.79 13.64
CA LYS A 165 -3.27 -9.70 14.37
C LYS A 165 -4.71 -9.56 13.89
N ARG A 166 -5.51 -10.63 14.03
CA ARG A 166 -6.95 -10.63 13.69
C ARG A 166 -7.77 -9.56 14.39
N SER A 167 -7.36 -9.16 15.60
CA SER A 167 -8.00 -8.06 16.34
C SER A 167 -7.70 -6.67 15.79
N ASP A 168 -6.65 -6.54 14.97
CA ASP A 168 -6.06 -5.27 14.59
C ASP A 168 -6.45 -4.83 13.17
N TYR A 169 -7.29 -5.61 12.48
CA TYR A 169 -7.85 -5.27 11.17
C TYR A 169 -9.25 -5.88 10.99
N VAL A 170 -9.97 -5.35 10.02
CA VAL A 170 -11.24 -5.89 9.52
C VAL A 170 -11.33 -5.71 8.01
N VAL A 171 -11.83 -6.71 7.30
CA VAL A 171 -12.23 -6.59 5.90
C VAL A 171 -13.72 -6.28 5.87
N LYS A 172 -14.08 -5.08 5.44
CA LYS A 172 -15.44 -4.62 5.35
C LYS A 172 -15.96 -4.82 3.93
N VAL A 173 -17.19 -5.26 3.79
CA VAL A 173 -17.86 -5.50 2.50
C VAL A 173 -19.21 -4.81 2.47
N TRP A 174 -19.49 -4.15 1.36
CA TRP A 174 -20.82 -3.61 1.06
C TRP A 174 -21.16 -3.81 -0.41
N SER A 175 -22.33 -3.34 -0.87
CA SER A 175 -22.71 -3.39 -2.28
C SER A 175 -23.06 -2.01 -2.82
N ARG A 176 -22.45 -1.65 -3.94
CA ARG A 176 -22.80 -0.46 -4.72
C ARG A 176 -24.27 -0.47 -5.15
N LYS A 177 -24.82 -1.63 -5.46
CA LYS A 177 -26.23 -1.79 -5.85
C LYS A 177 -27.21 -1.33 -4.78
N LEU A 178 -26.85 -1.43 -3.50
CA LEU A 178 -27.69 -0.92 -2.42
C LEU A 178 -27.73 0.60 -2.39
N LEU A 179 -26.60 1.25 -2.70
CA LEU A 179 -26.54 2.72 -2.82
C LEU A 179 -27.29 3.20 -4.06
N ASP A 180 -27.19 2.47 -5.18
CA ASP A 180 -27.95 2.77 -6.38
C ASP A 180 -29.46 2.65 -6.12
N GLY A 181 -29.90 1.59 -5.44
CA GLY A 181 -31.29 1.41 -5.05
C GLY A 181 -31.79 2.48 -4.07
N LEU A 182 -30.95 2.96 -3.15
CA LEU A 182 -31.30 4.10 -2.30
C LEU A 182 -31.60 5.36 -3.16
N MET A 183 -30.79 5.60 -4.19
CA MET A 183 -31.02 6.73 -5.10
C MET A 183 -32.26 6.52 -5.98
N ASP A 184 -32.53 5.29 -6.41
CA ASP A 184 -33.72 4.95 -7.18
C ASP A 184 -35.01 5.11 -6.36
N ALA A 185 -34.94 5.01 -5.04
CA ALA A 185 -36.06 5.28 -4.14
C ALA A 185 -36.38 6.78 -3.96
N VAL A 186 -35.51 7.67 -4.45
CA VAL A 186 -35.68 9.13 -4.40
C VAL A 186 -36.12 9.63 -5.77
N PRO A 187 -37.38 10.13 -5.96
CA PRO A 187 -37.89 10.54 -7.26
C PRO A 187 -37.00 11.50 -8.04
N GLU A 188 -36.36 12.42 -7.34
CA GLU A 188 -35.44 13.44 -7.93
C GLU A 188 -34.12 12.84 -8.40
N LEU A 189 -33.75 11.64 -7.92
CA LEU A 189 -32.52 10.95 -8.27
C LEU A 189 -32.75 9.78 -9.23
N GLU A 190 -33.96 9.20 -9.26
CA GLU A 190 -34.30 8.10 -10.17
C GLU A 190 -33.97 8.45 -11.63
N LYS A 191 -34.33 9.68 -12.06
CA LYS A 191 -34.09 10.20 -13.42
C LYS A 191 -32.97 11.22 -13.50
N ALA A 192 -32.17 11.36 -12.45
CA ALA A 192 -31.06 12.32 -12.44
C ALA A 192 -29.91 11.87 -13.33
N SER A 193 -29.14 12.84 -13.83
CA SER A 193 -27.92 12.55 -14.59
C SER A 193 -26.91 11.76 -13.74
N PRO A 194 -26.06 10.93 -14.37
CA PRO A 194 -25.00 10.22 -13.68
C PRO A 194 -24.14 11.14 -12.81
N ASP A 195 -23.82 12.34 -13.28
CA ASP A 195 -23.03 13.33 -12.53
C ASP A 195 -23.71 13.81 -11.25
N LYS A 196 -25.03 14.00 -11.29
CA LYS A 196 -25.78 14.40 -10.10
C LYS A 196 -25.81 13.26 -9.08
N ARG A 197 -26.07 12.03 -9.52
CA ARG A 197 -26.02 10.82 -8.67
C ARG A 197 -24.63 10.64 -8.05
N LEU A 198 -23.57 10.81 -8.85
CA LEU A 198 -22.18 10.72 -8.38
C LEU A 198 -21.87 11.79 -7.33
N ARG A 199 -22.35 13.02 -7.50
CA ARG A 199 -22.17 14.11 -6.53
C ARG A 199 -22.84 13.79 -5.20
N VAL A 200 -24.01 13.21 -5.21
CA VAL A 200 -24.70 12.72 -4.00
C VAL A 200 -23.85 11.67 -3.28
N LEU A 201 -23.35 10.67 -4.01
CA LEU A 201 -22.50 9.62 -3.46
C LEU A 201 -21.19 10.15 -2.88
N ARG A 202 -20.50 11.06 -3.59
CA ARG A 202 -19.30 11.76 -3.10
C ARG A 202 -19.57 12.57 -1.83
N SER A 203 -20.83 13.04 -1.64
CA SER A 203 -21.22 13.74 -0.41
C SER A 203 -21.39 12.77 0.75
N ILE A 204 -21.99 11.60 0.52
CA ILE A 204 -22.17 10.54 1.51
C ILE A 204 -20.81 9.94 1.94
N ASP A 205 -19.89 9.74 1.01
CA ASP A 205 -18.52 9.23 1.25
C ASP A 205 -17.71 10.11 2.24
N LYS A 206 -18.04 11.38 2.34
CA LYS A 206 -17.38 12.32 3.26
C LYS A 206 -17.94 12.28 4.69
N ARG A 207 -18.90 11.41 4.99
CA ARG A 207 -19.59 11.35 6.30
C ARG A 207 -18.62 11.17 7.47
N ASP A 208 -17.68 10.25 7.37
CA ASP A 208 -16.73 9.95 8.45
C ASP A 208 -15.85 11.14 8.80
N ARG A 209 -15.57 11.99 7.81
CA ARG A 209 -14.73 13.18 7.97
C ARG A 209 -15.53 14.43 8.38
N LEU A 210 -16.71 14.61 7.81
CA LEU A 210 -17.49 15.86 7.94
C LEU A 210 -18.69 15.75 8.88
N GLY A 211 -19.00 14.55 9.34
CA GLY A 211 -20.22 14.26 10.08
C GLY A 211 -21.48 14.43 9.22
N MET A 212 -22.64 14.13 9.80
CA MET A 212 -23.92 14.21 9.09
C MET A 212 -24.27 15.63 8.64
N LYS A 213 -23.96 16.64 9.46
CA LYS A 213 -24.20 18.05 9.12
C LYS A 213 -23.46 18.46 7.85
N GLY A 214 -22.18 18.09 7.73
CA GLY A 214 -21.39 18.39 6.54
C GLY A 214 -21.89 17.66 5.28
N VAL A 215 -22.45 16.45 5.44
CA VAL A 215 -23.12 15.73 4.34
C VAL A 215 -24.40 16.46 3.93
N GLN A 216 -25.24 16.90 4.88
CA GLN A 216 -26.46 17.67 4.59
C GLN A 216 -26.15 18.93 3.78
N GLU A 217 -25.13 19.69 4.17
CA GLU A 217 -24.68 20.89 3.46
C GLU A 217 -24.24 20.57 2.02
N LEU A 218 -23.54 19.45 1.81
CA LEU A 218 -23.09 19.01 0.49
C LEU A 218 -24.24 18.43 -0.38
N LEU A 219 -25.27 17.90 0.23
CA LEU A 219 -26.49 17.47 -0.49
C LEU A 219 -27.39 18.65 -0.88
N ASP A 220 -27.31 19.75 -0.15
CA ASP A 220 -27.97 21.02 -0.44
C ASP A 220 -27.11 21.91 -1.37
N ALA A 221 -26.93 23.17 -1.03
CA ALA A 221 -26.21 24.18 -1.83
C ALA A 221 -24.70 23.96 -1.91
N GLY A 222 -24.11 23.35 -0.88
CA GLY A 222 -22.67 23.14 -0.73
C GLY A 222 -22.13 23.69 0.59
N ARG A 223 -20.81 23.58 0.77
CA ARG A 223 -20.15 24.07 2.00
C ARG A 223 -18.80 24.73 1.71
N ARG A 224 -18.40 25.63 2.60
CA ARG A 224 -17.02 26.12 2.69
C ARG A 224 -16.21 25.27 3.64
N ASP A 225 -14.98 24.96 3.27
CA ASP A 225 -14.03 24.31 4.17
C ASP A 225 -13.28 25.33 5.05
N GLU A 226 -12.39 24.83 5.91
CA GLU A 226 -11.58 25.67 6.81
C GLU A 226 -10.59 26.60 6.07
N SER A 227 -10.25 26.27 4.82
CA SER A 227 -9.42 27.14 3.95
C SER A 227 -10.21 28.21 3.22
N GLY A 228 -11.55 28.20 3.34
CA GLY A 228 -12.46 29.11 2.67
C GLY A 228 -12.90 28.67 1.28
N ASP A 229 -12.38 27.54 0.78
CA ASP A 229 -12.75 26.99 -0.52
C ASP A 229 -14.20 26.46 -0.50
N PHE A 230 -14.98 26.81 -1.52
CA PHE A 230 -16.38 26.41 -1.62
C PHE A 230 -16.55 25.16 -2.49
N THR A 231 -17.09 24.11 -1.89
CA THR A 231 -17.52 22.90 -2.61
C THR A 231 -19.00 22.99 -2.94
N THR A 232 -19.35 23.02 -4.23
CA THR A 232 -20.74 23.06 -4.70
C THR A 232 -21.46 21.77 -4.34
N GLY A 233 -22.66 21.87 -3.78
CA GLY A 233 -23.51 20.74 -3.39
C GLY A 233 -24.31 20.12 -4.54
N ALA A 234 -25.06 19.07 -4.20
CA ALA A 234 -25.91 18.35 -5.13
C ALA A 234 -27.25 19.06 -5.44
N LYS A 235 -27.58 20.11 -4.69
CA LYS A 235 -28.80 20.91 -4.82
C LYS A 235 -30.07 20.05 -4.81
N LEU A 236 -30.18 19.18 -3.82
CA LEU A 236 -31.37 18.37 -3.62
C LEU A 236 -32.46 19.18 -2.92
N PRO A 237 -33.74 18.95 -3.24
CA PRO A 237 -34.85 19.48 -2.43
C PRO A 237 -34.75 19.01 -0.98
N ALA A 238 -35.31 19.81 -0.06
CA ALA A 238 -35.24 19.52 1.37
C ALA A 238 -35.77 18.12 1.73
N ASP A 239 -36.86 17.69 1.10
CA ASP A 239 -37.46 16.37 1.34
C ASP A 239 -36.53 15.22 0.88
N ALA A 240 -35.87 15.37 -0.28
CA ALA A 240 -34.89 14.41 -0.80
C ALA A 240 -33.63 14.40 0.07
N ASN A 241 -33.13 15.58 0.47
CA ASN A 241 -32.00 15.71 1.39
C ASN A 241 -32.33 15.07 2.75
N ASN A 242 -33.50 15.38 3.32
CA ASN A 242 -33.97 14.75 4.55
C ASN A 242 -34.19 13.24 4.40
N PHE A 243 -34.67 12.76 3.28
CA PHE A 243 -34.78 11.34 3.02
C PHE A 243 -33.42 10.65 2.98
N ILE A 244 -32.44 11.20 2.31
CA ILE A 244 -31.08 10.64 2.26
C ILE A 244 -30.41 10.78 3.63
N THR A 245 -30.57 11.88 4.33
CA THR A 245 -29.92 12.15 5.61
C THR A 245 -30.68 11.57 6.80
N SER A 246 -32.00 11.49 6.78
CA SER A 246 -32.80 10.70 7.72
C SER A 246 -32.75 9.24 7.36
N SER A 247 -32.62 8.90 6.09
CA SER A 247 -32.27 7.56 5.63
C SER A 247 -30.82 7.24 5.89
N THR A 248 -29.90 8.17 5.91
CA THR A 248 -28.58 7.98 6.50
C THR A 248 -28.61 8.10 8.04
N THR A 249 -29.65 8.55 8.72
CA THR A 249 -29.82 8.48 10.18
C THR A 249 -30.83 7.41 10.62
N THR A 250 -31.84 7.12 9.84
CA THR A 250 -32.85 6.07 10.06
C THR A 250 -32.80 4.96 9.01
N HIS A 251 -32.11 5.12 7.89
CA HIS A 251 -31.70 4.12 6.89
C HIS A 251 -30.22 3.82 6.85
N THR A 252 -29.35 4.65 7.41
CA THR A 252 -28.16 4.17 8.06
C THR A 252 -28.61 3.29 9.22
N ALA A 253 -29.75 3.48 9.81
CA ALA A 253 -30.38 2.49 10.65
C ALA A 253 -30.92 1.27 9.86
N LEU A 254 -31.29 1.30 8.61
CA LEU A 254 -31.57 0.10 7.77
C LEU A 254 -30.31 -0.37 7.00
N TYR A 255 -29.33 0.49 6.85
CA TYR A 255 -28.07 0.25 6.17
C TYR A 255 -26.85 0.54 7.05
N THR A 256 -27.01 0.85 8.36
CA THR A 256 -25.93 0.95 9.36
C THR A 256 -25.93 -0.22 10.31
N PHE A 257 -24.78 -0.40 10.97
CA PHE A 257 -24.50 -1.32 12.06
C PHE A 257 -25.61 -1.42 13.10
N ASP A 258 -26.19 -0.30 13.52
CA ASP A 258 -27.20 -0.24 14.58
C ASP A 258 -28.52 -0.95 14.21
N THR A 259 -28.80 -1.05 12.93
CA THR A 259 -29.98 -1.76 12.44
C THR A 259 -29.63 -3.15 11.91
N PHE A 260 -28.44 -3.31 11.34
CA PHE A 260 -27.88 -4.63 11.09
C PHE A 260 -27.72 -5.40 12.41
N ASP A 261 -27.15 -4.79 13.45
CA ASP A 261 -27.08 -5.37 14.80
C ASP A 261 -28.44 -5.51 15.49
N LYS A 262 -29.40 -4.61 15.24
CA LYS A 262 -30.79 -4.71 15.78
C LYS A 262 -31.69 -5.62 14.95
N LEU A 263 -31.42 -5.73 13.63
CA LEU A 263 -32.15 -6.63 12.74
C LEU A 263 -31.64 -8.06 12.81
N ILE A 264 -30.37 -8.20 13.22
CA ILE A 264 -29.72 -9.49 13.45
C ILE A 264 -29.04 -9.38 14.80
N PRO A 265 -29.71 -9.85 15.86
CA PRO A 265 -29.11 -9.87 17.18
C PRO A 265 -27.73 -10.49 17.11
N ARG A 266 -26.75 -9.88 17.78
CA ARG A 266 -25.36 -10.37 17.84
C ARG A 266 -25.30 -11.85 18.22
N SER A 267 -26.29 -12.31 19.02
CA SER A 267 -26.51 -13.71 19.37
C SER A 267 -26.84 -14.63 18.16
N GLU A 268 -27.44 -14.12 17.10
CA GLU A 268 -27.69 -14.90 15.86
C GLU A 268 -26.46 -14.96 14.98
N ILE A 269 -25.66 -13.88 14.95
CA ILE A 269 -24.33 -13.88 14.30
C ILE A 269 -23.41 -14.88 15.00
N GLU A 270 -23.40 -14.88 16.34
CA GLU A 270 -22.61 -15.83 17.15
C GLU A 270 -23.07 -17.29 16.95
N LYS A 271 -24.36 -17.53 16.78
CA LYS A 271 -24.92 -18.86 16.45
C LYS A 271 -24.54 -19.29 15.03
N ALA A 272 -24.57 -18.36 14.06
CA ALA A 272 -24.12 -18.62 12.70
C ALA A 272 -22.60 -18.90 12.65
N GLU A 273 -21.81 -18.18 13.45
CA GLU A 273 -20.37 -18.43 13.62
C GLU A 273 -20.07 -19.81 14.23
N LYS A 274 -20.99 -20.34 15.04
CA LYS A 274 -20.92 -21.69 15.61
C LYS A 274 -21.54 -22.78 14.73
N GLY A 275 -22.08 -22.43 13.56
CA GLY A 275 -22.79 -23.36 12.69
C GLY A 275 -24.18 -23.78 13.18
N GLU A 276 -24.70 -23.12 14.23
CA GLU A 276 -25.97 -23.43 14.87
C GLU A 276 -27.18 -22.71 14.22
N ALA A 277 -26.93 -21.76 13.34
CA ALA A 277 -27.96 -21.03 12.58
C ALA A 277 -27.46 -20.73 11.17
N PRO A 278 -28.36 -20.57 10.17
CA PRO A 278 -27.95 -20.11 8.85
C PRO A 278 -27.32 -18.71 8.93
N PRO A 279 -26.25 -18.46 8.13
CA PRO A 279 -25.66 -17.14 8.04
C PRO A 279 -26.74 -16.15 7.58
N PHE A 280 -26.76 -14.99 8.18
CA PHE A 280 -27.59 -13.82 7.87
C PHE A 280 -28.92 -14.12 7.17
N ASP A 281 -30.04 -13.93 7.84
CA ASP A 281 -31.37 -14.09 7.26
C ASP A 281 -31.71 -12.88 6.35
N PHE A 282 -31.29 -12.97 5.08
CA PHE A 282 -31.62 -11.98 4.07
C PHE A 282 -33.13 -11.86 3.78
N ASP A 283 -33.91 -12.87 4.06
CA ASP A 283 -35.37 -12.84 3.86
C ASP A 283 -36.06 -12.06 4.98
N ALA A 284 -35.63 -12.23 6.22
CA ALA A 284 -36.03 -11.37 7.33
C ALA A 284 -35.61 -9.91 7.07
N TYR A 285 -34.43 -9.68 6.55
CA TYR A 285 -33.96 -8.33 6.16
C TYR A 285 -34.82 -7.75 5.02
N ARG A 286 -35.09 -8.49 3.95
CA ARG A 286 -35.97 -8.08 2.87
C ARG A 286 -37.37 -7.74 3.37
N LYS A 287 -37.93 -8.52 4.30
CA LYS A 287 -39.22 -8.24 4.93
C LYS A 287 -39.20 -6.90 5.66
N LYS A 288 -38.20 -6.67 6.51
CA LYS A 288 -38.05 -5.41 7.24
C LYS A 288 -37.79 -4.22 6.33
N LEU A 289 -37.01 -4.39 5.24
CA LEU A 289 -36.84 -3.37 4.21
C LEU A 289 -38.17 -3.01 3.53
N ARG A 290 -39.01 -4.00 3.21
CA ARG A 290 -40.37 -3.77 2.69
C ARG A 290 -41.27 -3.03 3.67
N ASP A 291 -41.27 -3.42 4.93
CA ASP A 291 -42.01 -2.75 6.01
C ASP A 291 -41.58 -1.29 6.14
N TYR A 292 -40.29 -1.05 6.04
CA TYR A 292 -39.73 0.31 6.08
C TYR A 292 -40.10 1.17 4.88
N LEU A 293 -40.09 0.59 3.68
CA LEU A 293 -40.52 1.28 2.46
C LEU A 293 -42.05 1.53 2.47
N ARG A 294 -42.75 1.24 3.60
CA ARG A 294 -44.20 1.47 3.78
C ARG A 294 -45.02 0.90 2.64
N GLY A 295 -44.72 -0.32 2.22
CA GLY A 295 -45.42 -1.01 1.15
C GLY A 295 -44.98 -0.61 -0.27
N ARG A 296 -43.97 0.21 -0.45
CA ARG A 296 -43.31 0.39 -1.75
C ARG A 296 -42.48 -0.86 -2.08
N SER A 297 -42.32 -1.14 -3.38
CA SER A 297 -41.42 -2.21 -3.82
C SER A 297 -39.96 -1.89 -3.51
N ILE A 298 -39.18 -2.91 -3.17
CA ILE A 298 -37.73 -2.76 -3.07
C ILE A 298 -37.20 -2.47 -4.49
N PRO A 299 -36.38 -1.42 -4.68
CA PRO A 299 -35.79 -1.15 -5.99
C PRO A 299 -35.00 -2.37 -6.51
N ALA A 300 -35.07 -2.65 -7.81
CA ALA A 300 -34.40 -3.80 -8.42
C ALA A 300 -32.89 -3.85 -8.15
N ALA A 301 -32.22 -2.69 -8.14
CA ALA A 301 -30.82 -2.61 -7.79
C ALA A 301 -30.54 -3.08 -6.36
N SER A 302 -31.41 -2.72 -5.39
CA SER A 302 -31.29 -3.19 -4.00
C SER A 302 -31.47 -4.70 -3.88
N GLU A 303 -32.43 -5.30 -4.60
CA GLU A 303 -32.63 -6.76 -4.60
C GLU A 303 -31.41 -7.51 -5.14
N ILE A 304 -30.77 -7.00 -6.20
CA ILE A 304 -29.53 -7.55 -6.74
C ILE A 304 -28.43 -7.46 -5.68
N GLY A 305 -28.26 -6.29 -5.06
CA GLY A 305 -27.25 -6.07 -4.03
C GLY A 305 -27.39 -7.00 -2.82
N LEU A 306 -28.63 -7.19 -2.35
CA LEU A 306 -28.94 -8.12 -1.24
C LEU A 306 -28.62 -9.57 -1.62
N THR A 307 -28.93 -9.97 -2.85
CA THR A 307 -28.66 -11.32 -3.33
C THR A 307 -27.15 -11.57 -3.39
N GLN A 308 -26.40 -10.64 -3.96
CA GLN A 308 -24.93 -10.72 -4.03
C GLN A 308 -24.29 -10.80 -2.65
N LEU A 309 -24.66 -9.93 -1.71
CA LEU A 309 -24.13 -9.96 -0.35
C LEU A 309 -24.51 -11.25 0.38
N GLY A 310 -25.72 -11.79 0.15
CA GLY A 310 -26.16 -13.04 0.72
C GLY A 310 -25.34 -14.24 0.26
N GLU A 311 -25.03 -14.32 -1.02
CA GLU A 311 -24.20 -15.36 -1.59
C GLU A 311 -22.76 -15.25 -1.08
N LEU A 312 -22.18 -14.03 -1.11
CA LEU A 312 -20.85 -13.76 -0.60
C LEU A 312 -20.73 -14.12 0.88
N SER A 313 -21.70 -13.72 1.72
CA SER A 313 -21.71 -14.04 3.14
C SER A 313 -21.69 -15.55 3.41
N ARG A 314 -22.49 -16.33 2.67
CA ARG A 314 -22.51 -17.81 2.80
C ARG A 314 -21.14 -18.42 2.49
N ILE A 315 -20.47 -17.93 1.44
CA ILE A 315 -19.14 -18.39 1.05
C ILE A 315 -18.11 -18.06 2.15
N ILE A 316 -18.12 -16.82 2.66
CA ILE A 316 -17.24 -16.35 3.73
C ILE A 316 -17.38 -17.19 5.01
N VAL A 317 -18.63 -17.49 5.41
CA VAL A 317 -18.92 -18.33 6.57
C VAL A 317 -18.45 -19.77 6.34
N ALA A 318 -18.78 -20.36 5.19
CA ALA A 318 -18.38 -21.72 4.84
C ALA A 318 -16.84 -21.88 4.80
N ALA A 319 -16.11 -20.83 4.42
CA ALA A 319 -14.66 -20.81 4.41
C ALA A 319 -14.02 -20.48 5.80
N GLY A 320 -14.80 -20.15 6.83
CA GLY A 320 -14.33 -19.85 8.17
C GLY A 320 -13.72 -18.45 8.33
N TYR A 321 -14.18 -17.45 7.55
CA TYR A 321 -13.66 -16.07 7.58
C TYR A 321 -14.62 -15.05 8.22
N SER A 322 -15.70 -15.48 8.85
CA SER A 322 -16.72 -14.61 9.44
C SER A 322 -16.21 -13.72 10.58
N ASP A 323 -15.12 -14.09 11.23
CA ASP A 323 -14.45 -13.29 12.26
C ASP A 323 -13.60 -12.13 11.67
N ARG A 324 -13.21 -12.21 10.40
CA ARG A 324 -12.32 -11.27 9.71
C ARG A 324 -13.00 -10.41 8.66
N VAL A 325 -14.07 -10.94 8.05
CA VAL A 325 -14.82 -10.25 6.99
C VAL A 325 -16.20 -9.89 7.54
N LYS A 326 -16.54 -8.61 7.47
CA LYS A 326 -17.80 -8.07 8.00
C LYS A 326 -18.57 -7.33 6.91
N ILE A 327 -19.88 -7.53 6.89
CA ILE A 327 -20.77 -6.69 6.07
C ILE A 327 -20.92 -5.35 6.76
N ASP A 328 -20.52 -4.27 6.09
CA ASP A 328 -20.44 -2.94 6.67
C ASP A 328 -20.90 -1.86 5.69
N PRO A 329 -22.03 -1.21 5.93
CA PRO A 329 -22.57 -0.17 5.08
C PRO A 329 -21.76 1.13 5.06
N SER A 330 -20.74 1.27 5.91
CA SER A 330 -19.84 2.43 5.86
C SER A 330 -18.92 2.43 4.65
N VAL A 331 -18.81 1.29 3.94
CA VAL A 331 -17.98 1.19 2.73
C VAL A 331 -18.71 1.82 1.54
N VAL A 332 -18.37 3.07 1.23
CA VAL A 332 -18.93 3.86 0.11
C VAL A 332 -17.84 4.16 -0.92
N ARG A 333 -17.00 3.19 -1.26
CA ARG A 333 -15.84 3.39 -2.13
C ARG A 333 -16.15 3.20 -3.62
N GLY A 334 -15.22 3.70 -4.46
CA GLY A 334 -15.17 3.40 -5.89
C GLY A 334 -16.37 3.89 -6.66
N LEU A 335 -16.82 5.11 -6.37
CA LEU A 335 -18.09 5.67 -6.84
C LEU A 335 -18.26 5.73 -8.37
N GLU A 336 -17.18 5.60 -9.13
CA GLU A 336 -17.20 5.85 -10.57
C GLU A 336 -17.24 4.59 -11.42
N TYR A 337 -16.67 3.47 -10.97
CA TYR A 337 -16.59 2.27 -11.79
C TYR A 337 -17.05 0.97 -11.14
N TYR A 338 -17.25 0.90 -9.81
CA TYR A 338 -17.76 -0.32 -9.19
C TYR A 338 -19.23 -0.54 -9.48
N THR A 339 -19.58 -1.80 -9.79
CA THR A 339 -20.90 -2.23 -10.25
C THR A 339 -21.60 -3.21 -9.31
N GLY A 340 -20.91 -3.68 -8.26
CA GLY A 340 -21.40 -4.71 -7.34
C GLY A 340 -20.81 -4.58 -5.93
N PRO A 341 -20.36 -5.70 -5.31
CA PRO A 341 -19.68 -5.68 -4.03
C PRO A 341 -18.45 -4.77 -4.05
N VAL A 342 -18.22 -4.10 -2.92
CA VAL A 342 -17.06 -3.24 -2.66
C VAL A 342 -16.44 -3.63 -1.33
N TYR A 343 -15.10 -3.60 -1.24
CA TYR A 343 -14.34 -4.05 -0.07
C TYR A 343 -13.40 -2.98 0.43
N GLU A 344 -13.14 -3.04 1.74
CA GLU A 344 -12.15 -2.18 2.37
C GLU A 344 -11.45 -2.92 3.50
N VAL A 345 -10.13 -2.86 3.55
CA VAL A 345 -9.36 -3.28 4.71
C VAL A 345 -9.07 -2.08 5.58
N GLU A 346 -9.64 -2.09 6.77
CA GLU A 346 -9.41 -1.06 7.78
C GLU A 346 -8.57 -1.63 8.92
N LEU A 347 -7.55 -0.86 9.35
CA LEU A 347 -6.81 -1.14 10.56
C LEU A 347 -7.55 -0.55 11.75
N THR A 348 -7.82 -1.38 12.77
CA THR A 348 -8.70 -1.05 13.89
C THR A 348 -7.96 -0.51 15.11
N PHE A 349 -6.62 -0.60 15.14
CA PHE A 349 -5.81 -0.04 16.21
C PHE A 349 -5.67 1.48 16.10
N GLU A 350 -5.51 2.12 17.27
CA GLU A 350 -5.25 3.55 17.36
C GLU A 350 -3.75 3.83 17.37
N ILE A 351 -3.36 4.88 16.69
CA ILE A 351 -2.01 5.46 16.74
C ILE A 351 -2.08 6.82 17.41
N LYS A 352 -0.95 7.33 17.86
CA LYS A 352 -0.85 8.72 18.32
C LYS A 352 -0.22 9.56 17.22
N ASP A 353 -0.79 10.73 16.95
CA ASP A 353 -0.16 11.74 16.09
C ASP A 353 1.02 12.43 16.78
N ASP A 354 1.69 13.34 16.08
CA ASP A 354 2.83 14.10 16.60
C ASP A 354 2.48 14.95 17.84
N GLU A 355 1.18 15.20 18.08
CA GLU A 355 0.65 15.95 19.23
C GLU A 355 0.16 15.00 20.35
N GLY A 356 0.32 13.67 20.18
CA GLY A 356 -0.07 12.64 21.15
C GLY A 356 -1.56 12.31 21.17
N ARG A 357 -2.36 12.80 20.21
CA ARG A 357 -3.80 12.53 20.11
C ARG A 357 -4.04 11.17 19.45
N PRO A 358 -5.04 10.39 19.93
CA PRO A 358 -5.39 9.13 19.30
C PRO A 358 -5.97 9.38 17.89
N VAL A 359 -5.40 8.71 16.90
CA VAL A 359 -5.86 8.75 15.50
C VAL A 359 -6.01 7.32 15.01
N ARG A 360 -7.12 7.02 14.33
CA ARG A 360 -7.27 5.74 13.63
C ARG A 360 -6.43 5.75 12.37
N PHE A 361 -5.70 4.67 12.14
CA PHE A 361 -4.90 4.52 10.92
C PHE A 361 -5.79 4.46 9.68
N GLY A 362 -6.94 3.78 9.80
CA GLY A 362 -7.95 3.66 8.78
C GLY A 362 -7.60 2.68 7.67
N SER A 363 -8.09 2.93 6.47
CA SER A 363 -8.01 2.03 5.34
C SER A 363 -6.60 1.90 4.76
N VAL A 364 -6.17 0.66 4.50
CA VAL A 364 -4.87 0.33 3.86
C VAL A 364 -5.04 -0.37 2.51
N GLY A 365 -6.24 -0.81 2.18
CA GLY A 365 -6.56 -1.42 0.90
C GLY A 365 -8.05 -1.37 0.62
N GLY A 366 -8.42 -1.60 -0.62
CA GLY A 366 -9.80 -1.65 -1.02
C GLY A 366 -9.96 -2.14 -2.45
N GLY A 367 -11.17 -2.54 -2.79
CA GLY A 367 -11.48 -3.10 -4.08
C GLY A 367 -12.98 -3.22 -4.33
N GLY A 368 -13.33 -3.98 -5.34
CA GLY A 368 -14.74 -4.26 -5.66
C GLY A 368 -14.91 -4.84 -7.04
N ARG A 369 -16.17 -5.12 -7.38
CA ARG A 369 -16.59 -5.60 -8.69
C ARG A 369 -16.75 -4.45 -9.68
N TYR A 370 -16.20 -4.63 -10.89
CA TYR A 370 -16.22 -3.63 -11.96
C TYR A 370 -16.46 -4.31 -13.33
N ASP A 371 -17.68 -4.40 -13.76
CA ASP A 371 -18.05 -5.14 -14.97
C ASP A 371 -17.92 -4.30 -16.26
N GLY A 372 -17.99 -2.97 -16.17
CA GLY A 372 -17.96 -2.05 -17.30
C GLY A 372 -16.58 -1.52 -17.72
N LEU A 373 -15.49 -1.90 -17.05
CA LEU A 373 -14.18 -1.28 -17.32
C LEU A 373 -13.58 -1.78 -18.65
N ILE A 374 -13.80 -3.04 -19.00
CA ILE A 374 -13.33 -3.66 -20.24
C ILE A 374 -14.30 -3.38 -21.40
N GLU A 375 -15.59 -3.16 -21.10
CA GLU A 375 -16.64 -2.87 -22.07
C GLU A 375 -16.29 -1.73 -23.02
N ARG A 376 -15.66 -0.68 -22.54
CA ARG A 376 -15.25 0.47 -23.36
C ARG A 376 -14.25 0.14 -24.46
N PHE A 377 -13.50 -0.96 -24.35
CA PHE A 377 -12.58 -1.44 -25.39
C PHE A 377 -13.23 -2.49 -26.29
N ARG A 378 -14.13 -3.31 -25.74
CA ARG A 378 -14.72 -4.45 -26.46
C ARG A 378 -16.18 -4.26 -26.87
N GLY A 379 -16.89 -3.28 -26.30
CA GLY A 379 -18.32 -3.07 -26.53
C GLY A 379 -19.23 -4.05 -25.79
N GLU A 380 -18.69 -4.94 -24.96
CA GLU A 380 -19.43 -5.89 -24.11
C GLU A 380 -18.89 -5.89 -22.69
N ALA A 381 -19.77 -5.98 -21.69
CA ALA A 381 -19.40 -6.04 -20.29
C ALA A 381 -18.69 -7.36 -19.96
N VAL A 382 -17.56 -7.28 -19.28
CA VAL A 382 -16.79 -8.44 -18.81
C VAL A 382 -16.73 -8.40 -17.29
N PRO A 383 -17.35 -9.37 -16.59
CA PRO A 383 -17.35 -9.39 -15.13
C PRO A 383 -15.94 -9.44 -14.58
N ALA A 384 -15.63 -8.52 -13.68
CA ALA A 384 -14.32 -8.46 -13.04
C ALA A 384 -14.44 -7.99 -11.58
N THR A 385 -13.54 -8.46 -10.75
CA THR A 385 -13.41 -8.03 -9.36
C THR A 385 -11.95 -7.99 -8.97
N GLY A 386 -11.55 -7.01 -8.16
CA GLY A 386 -10.18 -6.84 -7.76
C GLY A 386 -10.01 -6.19 -6.40
N PHE A 387 -8.79 -6.26 -5.91
CA PHE A 387 -8.38 -5.70 -4.62
C PHE A 387 -7.00 -5.04 -4.76
N SER A 388 -6.86 -3.83 -4.22
CA SER A 388 -5.65 -3.02 -4.26
C SER A 388 -5.16 -2.70 -2.85
N ILE A 389 -3.88 -2.92 -2.59
CA ILE A 389 -3.20 -2.51 -1.36
C ILE A 389 -2.40 -1.22 -1.63
N GLY A 390 -2.62 -0.21 -0.79
CA GLY A 390 -1.76 0.96 -0.74
C GLY A 390 -0.45 0.65 -0.02
N VAL A 391 0.56 0.19 -0.76
CA VAL A 391 1.84 -0.32 -0.22
C VAL A 391 2.50 0.69 0.72
N SER A 392 2.59 1.95 0.31
CA SER A 392 3.24 2.99 1.13
C SER A 392 2.51 3.23 2.45
N ARG A 393 1.17 3.17 2.44
CA ARG A 393 0.36 3.37 3.63
C ARG A 393 0.43 2.18 4.58
N LEU A 394 0.35 0.96 4.04
CA LEU A 394 0.50 -0.27 4.81
C LEU A 394 1.90 -0.37 5.42
N MET A 395 2.95 0.06 4.69
CA MET A 395 4.31 0.15 5.22
C MET A 395 4.41 1.03 6.46
N ALA A 396 3.81 2.23 6.43
CA ALA A 396 3.79 3.13 7.57
C ALA A 396 3.07 2.49 8.78
N ALA A 397 1.98 1.75 8.56
CA ALA A 397 1.29 1.00 9.61
C ALA A 397 2.18 -0.09 10.23
N LEU A 398 2.84 -0.88 9.41
CA LEU A 398 3.70 -1.98 9.87
C LEU A 398 4.94 -1.47 10.62
N GLN A 399 5.50 -0.32 10.21
CA GLN A 399 6.57 0.37 10.94
C GLN A 399 6.10 0.82 12.33
N HIS A 400 4.91 1.43 12.40
CA HIS A 400 4.31 1.85 13.66
C HIS A 400 4.06 0.68 14.62
N LEU A 401 3.63 -0.48 14.10
CA LEU A 401 3.43 -1.71 14.86
C LEU A 401 4.75 -2.43 15.23
N GLY A 402 5.91 -1.93 14.78
CA GLY A 402 7.20 -2.59 14.96
C GLY A 402 7.29 -3.96 14.25
N LYS A 403 6.44 -4.21 13.24
CA LYS A 403 6.41 -5.47 12.48
C LYS A 403 7.40 -5.50 11.33
N ILE A 404 7.82 -4.32 10.88
CA ILE A 404 8.89 -4.17 9.90
C ILE A 404 10.00 -3.34 10.55
N GLU A 405 11.15 -3.97 10.71
CA GLU A 405 12.34 -3.24 11.11
C GLU A 405 12.76 -2.34 9.94
N SER A 406 12.73 -1.03 10.18
CA SER A 406 13.27 -0.02 9.27
C SER A 406 14.77 0.22 9.52
N ARG A 407 15.46 -0.74 10.17
CA ARG A 407 16.90 -0.62 10.33
C ARG A 407 17.57 -0.73 8.96
N PRO A 408 18.54 0.12 8.66
CA PRO A 408 19.37 -0.06 7.48
C PRO A 408 19.95 -1.48 7.47
N GLU A 409 20.05 -2.10 6.31
CA GLU A 409 20.87 -3.30 6.20
C GLU A 409 22.29 -2.94 6.59
N PRO A 410 23.02 -3.85 7.28
CA PRO A 410 24.41 -3.64 7.53
C PRO A 410 25.15 -3.31 6.24
N GLY A 411 26.07 -2.35 6.30
CA GLY A 411 26.91 -2.00 5.17
C GLY A 411 27.83 -3.13 4.75
N PRO A 412 28.57 -2.98 3.65
CA PRO A 412 29.58 -3.95 3.25
C PRO A 412 30.77 -3.92 4.20
N VAL A 413 31.55 -5.00 4.23
CA VAL A 413 32.89 -5.01 4.84
C VAL A 413 33.77 -3.99 4.11
N VAL A 414 34.38 -3.07 4.82
CA VAL A 414 35.26 -2.03 4.23
C VAL A 414 36.71 -2.46 4.30
N VAL A 415 37.37 -2.53 3.15
CA VAL A 415 38.84 -2.71 3.07
C VAL A 415 39.50 -1.36 2.97
N THR A 416 40.30 -1.01 3.98
CA THR A 416 41.06 0.25 4.03
C THR A 416 42.29 0.20 3.13
N VAL A 417 42.80 1.36 2.74
CA VAL A 417 43.96 1.50 1.85
C VAL A 417 45.04 2.35 2.48
N PHE A 418 46.32 2.02 2.22
CA PHE A 418 47.47 2.78 2.61
C PHE A 418 48.34 3.07 1.39
N PRO A 419 49.01 4.24 1.33
CA PRO A 419 49.69 4.70 0.12
C PRO A 419 50.95 3.90 -0.23
N ASP A 420 51.54 3.20 0.74
CA ASP A 420 52.73 2.37 0.61
C ASP A 420 52.47 0.99 -0.03
N ILE A 421 51.23 0.62 -0.21
CA ILE A 421 50.82 -0.66 -0.81
C ILE A 421 50.03 -0.38 -2.10
N PRO A 422 50.35 -1.06 -3.23
CA PRO A 422 49.59 -0.89 -4.47
C PRO A 422 48.10 -1.21 -4.32
N ILE A 423 47.24 -0.38 -4.85
CA ILE A 423 45.78 -0.54 -4.81
C ILE A 423 45.30 -1.91 -5.32
N ALA A 424 46.01 -2.49 -6.30
CA ALA A 424 45.74 -3.82 -6.85
C ALA A 424 45.83 -4.94 -5.80
N HIS A 425 46.64 -4.74 -4.74
CA HIS A 425 46.70 -5.70 -3.63
C HIS A 425 45.39 -5.70 -2.84
N TYR A 426 44.90 -4.54 -2.44
CA TYR A 426 43.61 -4.40 -1.72
C TYR A 426 42.44 -4.88 -2.56
N GLN A 427 42.50 -4.63 -3.87
CA GLN A 427 41.46 -5.13 -4.78
C GLN A 427 41.38 -6.67 -4.79
N ARG A 428 42.54 -7.38 -4.65
CA ARG A 428 42.53 -8.85 -4.49
C ARG A 428 41.90 -9.28 -3.17
N LEU A 429 42.13 -8.56 -2.06
CA LEU A 429 41.48 -8.86 -0.78
C LEU A 429 39.94 -8.68 -0.88
N VAL A 430 39.48 -7.60 -1.50
CA VAL A 430 38.06 -7.37 -1.75
C VAL A 430 37.46 -8.47 -2.64
N ALA A 431 38.17 -8.89 -3.70
CA ALA A 431 37.71 -9.96 -4.58
C ALA A 431 37.55 -11.28 -3.83
N LYS A 432 38.56 -11.68 -3.01
CA LYS A 432 38.47 -12.87 -2.15
C LYS A 432 37.22 -12.86 -1.25
N LEU A 433 36.90 -11.72 -0.64
CA LEU A 433 35.71 -11.57 0.20
C LEU A 433 34.43 -11.70 -0.62
N ARG A 434 34.34 -11.01 -1.77
CA ARG A 434 33.14 -11.04 -2.63
C ARG A 434 32.86 -12.43 -3.21
N ASP A 435 33.90 -13.22 -3.47
CA ASP A 435 33.75 -14.59 -3.97
C ASP A 435 33.36 -15.59 -2.88
N ALA A 436 33.62 -15.27 -1.63
CA ALA A 436 33.31 -16.12 -0.49
C ALA A 436 31.84 -16.02 -0.06
N GLU A 437 31.31 -17.14 0.45
CA GLU A 437 29.99 -17.19 1.07
C GLU A 437 30.11 -17.07 2.60
N TYR A 438 29.21 -16.29 3.23
CA TYR A 438 29.09 -16.27 4.70
C TYR A 438 27.98 -17.20 5.21
N ALA A 439 27.05 -17.59 4.31
CA ALA A 439 26.03 -18.62 4.52
C ALA A 439 25.72 -19.28 3.17
N PRO A 440 25.08 -20.46 3.12
CA PRO A 440 24.78 -21.14 1.87
C PRO A 440 24.06 -20.25 0.87
N GLY A 441 24.64 -20.07 -0.33
CA GLY A 441 24.16 -19.21 -1.40
C GLY A 441 24.20 -17.70 -1.12
N LYS A 442 24.87 -17.25 -0.04
CA LYS A 442 24.97 -15.83 0.35
C LYS A 442 26.41 -15.35 0.34
N LYS A 443 26.72 -14.48 -0.61
CA LYS A 443 28.06 -13.89 -0.78
C LYS A 443 28.32 -12.77 0.22
N ILE A 444 29.60 -12.62 0.66
CA ILE A 444 30.05 -11.50 1.48
C ILE A 444 29.99 -10.21 0.65
N ARG A 445 29.33 -9.16 1.20
CA ARG A 445 29.39 -7.83 0.60
C ARG A 445 30.65 -7.12 1.12
N ALA A 446 31.55 -6.75 0.22
CA ALA A 446 32.78 -6.05 0.55
C ALA A 446 33.06 -4.91 -0.42
N GLU A 447 33.62 -3.81 0.06
CA GLU A 447 34.01 -2.66 -0.75
C GLU A 447 35.42 -2.17 -0.39
N LEU A 448 36.09 -1.61 -1.38
CA LEU A 448 37.36 -0.93 -1.21
C LEU A 448 37.08 0.54 -0.88
N TYR A 449 37.79 1.11 0.07
CA TYR A 449 37.79 2.56 0.28
C TYR A 449 38.40 3.27 -0.94
N LEU A 450 37.64 4.13 -1.57
CA LEU A 450 38.05 4.84 -2.81
C LEU A 450 38.27 6.36 -2.61
N GLY A 451 38.23 6.85 -1.37
CA GLY A 451 38.44 8.26 -1.09
C GLY A 451 39.95 8.58 -0.80
N ASP A 452 40.27 9.86 -0.71
CA ASP A 452 41.63 10.36 -0.47
C ASP A 452 41.97 10.53 1.04
N GLY A 453 41.08 10.06 1.91
CA GLY A 453 41.15 10.29 3.34
C GLY A 453 42.23 9.45 4.03
N LYS A 454 42.93 10.07 5.01
CA LYS A 454 43.82 9.34 5.94
C LYS A 454 43.03 8.27 6.70
N PHE A 455 43.72 7.32 7.33
CA PHE A 455 43.15 6.18 8.04
C PHE A 455 41.94 6.52 8.94
N GLY A 456 42.02 7.59 9.74
CA GLY A 456 40.88 8.02 10.57
C GLY A 456 39.61 8.43 9.77
N ALA A 457 39.79 8.96 8.56
CA ALA A 457 38.66 9.25 7.67
C ALA A 457 38.06 7.98 7.05
N GLN A 458 38.91 6.98 6.76
CA GLN A 458 38.43 5.66 6.27
C GLN A 458 37.61 4.93 7.34
N MET A 459 38.03 5.00 8.60
CA MET A 459 37.28 4.43 9.71
C MET A 459 35.93 5.13 9.90
N LYS A 460 35.91 6.48 9.87
CA LYS A 460 34.64 7.23 9.88
C LYS A 460 33.74 6.93 8.69
N TYR A 461 34.31 6.60 7.54
CA TYR A 461 33.54 6.13 6.38
C TYR A 461 32.92 4.78 6.66
N ALA A 462 33.69 3.80 7.17
CA ALA A 462 33.17 2.48 7.52
C ALA A 462 32.02 2.57 8.56
N ASP A 463 32.18 3.43 9.59
CA ASP A 463 31.09 3.69 10.56
C ASP A 463 29.84 4.28 9.91
N LYS A 464 29.98 5.29 9.03
CA LYS A 464 28.84 5.89 8.30
C LYS A 464 28.17 4.92 7.31
N ARG A 465 28.89 3.88 6.90
CA ARG A 465 28.37 2.82 6.04
C ARG A 465 27.66 1.73 6.83
N ASP A 466 27.60 1.81 8.16
CA ASP A 466 27.13 0.74 9.05
C ASP A 466 27.84 -0.60 8.74
N SER A 467 29.15 -0.52 8.46
CA SER A 467 29.97 -1.68 8.12
C SER A 467 30.13 -2.59 9.34
N PRO A 468 29.93 -3.93 9.22
CA PRO A 468 30.10 -4.83 10.35
C PRO A 468 31.57 -4.91 10.81
N CYS A 469 32.51 -4.81 9.89
CA CYS A 469 33.93 -4.76 10.20
C CYS A 469 34.74 -4.04 9.12
N ALA A 470 35.95 -3.58 9.50
CA ALA A 470 36.95 -3.05 8.59
C ALA A 470 38.15 -4.00 8.52
N VAL A 471 38.67 -4.19 7.31
CA VAL A 471 39.90 -4.93 7.01
C VAL A 471 41.03 -3.93 6.85
N ILE A 472 42.09 -4.10 7.64
CA ILE A 472 43.20 -3.15 7.74
C ILE A 472 44.53 -3.91 7.48
N GLN A 473 45.29 -3.44 6.49
CA GLN A 473 46.62 -3.97 6.22
C GLN A 473 47.53 -2.82 5.79
N GLY A 474 48.38 -2.36 6.67
CA GLY A 474 49.45 -1.44 6.35
C GLY A 474 50.75 -2.16 5.98
N GLY A 475 51.84 -1.41 5.73
CA GLY A 475 53.13 -1.99 5.34
C GLY A 475 53.71 -2.98 6.37
N ASN A 476 53.51 -2.72 7.66
CA ASN A 476 53.98 -3.60 8.74
C ASN A 476 53.24 -4.94 8.78
N GLU A 477 51.91 -4.90 8.68
CA GLU A 477 51.05 -6.09 8.65
C GLU A 477 51.38 -6.93 7.41
N LYS A 478 51.51 -6.29 6.25
CA LYS A 478 51.84 -6.97 5.00
C LYS A 478 53.22 -7.62 5.06
N ALA A 479 54.23 -6.98 5.65
CA ALA A 479 55.55 -7.57 5.81
C ALA A 479 55.54 -8.84 6.69
N LYS A 480 54.59 -8.95 7.62
CA LYS A 480 54.37 -10.14 8.46
C LYS A 480 53.40 -11.16 7.85
N GLY A 481 52.78 -10.86 6.72
CA GLY A 481 51.72 -11.69 6.15
C GLY A 481 50.42 -11.69 6.97
N GLU A 482 50.17 -10.63 7.72
CA GLU A 482 49.03 -10.47 8.61
C GLU A 482 48.01 -9.45 8.06
N ILE A 483 46.78 -9.56 8.52
CA ILE A 483 45.69 -8.61 8.30
C ILE A 483 45.04 -8.36 9.65
N GLN A 484 44.67 -7.12 9.93
CA GLN A 484 43.88 -6.78 11.09
C GLN A 484 42.41 -6.68 10.72
N ILE A 485 41.53 -7.32 11.49
CA ILE A 485 40.10 -7.19 11.42
C ILE A 485 39.65 -6.33 12.59
N LYS A 486 38.93 -5.26 12.28
CA LYS A 486 38.30 -4.41 13.29
C LYS A 486 36.80 -4.61 13.26
N ASP A 487 36.25 -5.26 14.30
CA ASP A 487 34.82 -5.45 14.53
C ASP A 487 34.21 -4.12 14.97
N LEU A 488 33.46 -3.48 14.08
CA LEU A 488 32.88 -2.15 14.32
C LEU A 488 31.64 -2.21 15.17
N ILE A 489 30.88 -3.31 15.10
CA ILE A 489 29.67 -3.52 15.90
C ILE A 489 30.06 -3.70 17.37
N LEU A 490 30.98 -4.62 17.66
CA LEU A 490 31.50 -4.83 19.01
C LEU A 490 32.16 -3.55 19.56
N GLY A 491 32.92 -2.86 18.71
CA GLY A 491 33.55 -1.58 19.10
C GLY A 491 32.56 -0.50 19.51
N ALA A 492 31.41 -0.41 18.82
CA ALA A 492 30.32 0.51 19.14
C ALA A 492 29.59 0.12 20.45
N GLU A 493 29.35 -1.18 20.67
CA GLU A 493 28.75 -1.70 21.90
C GLU A 493 29.61 -1.39 23.12
N ILE A 494 30.90 -1.62 23.01
CA ILE A 494 31.89 -1.33 24.08
C ILE A 494 31.93 0.18 24.40
N ALA A 495 31.90 1.03 23.37
CA ALA A 495 31.91 2.48 23.55
C ALA A 495 30.64 2.99 24.28
N GLY A 496 29.51 2.31 24.13
CA GLY A 496 28.25 2.64 24.81
C GLY A 496 28.19 2.20 26.28
N LEU A 497 28.98 1.21 26.69
CA LEU A 497 28.86 0.56 28.00
C LEU A 497 29.90 1.02 29.02
N SER A 498 31.08 1.54 28.62
CA SER A 498 32.19 1.80 29.51
C SER A 498 32.35 3.28 29.87
N LYS A 499 32.25 3.59 31.17
CA LYS A 499 32.62 4.92 31.74
C LYS A 499 34.07 4.98 32.24
N ASP A 500 34.76 3.85 32.29
CA ASP A 500 36.17 3.75 32.76
C ASP A 500 37.13 3.57 31.57
N ARG A 501 38.16 4.39 31.54
CA ARG A 501 39.15 4.46 30.44
C ARG A 501 40.01 3.20 30.33
N GLU A 502 40.39 2.54 31.44
CA GLU A 502 41.20 1.32 31.39
C GLU A 502 40.38 0.10 30.92
N ASP A 503 39.18 -0.02 31.37
CA ASP A 503 38.26 -1.08 30.95
C ASP A 503 37.87 -0.91 29.46
N TYR A 504 37.69 0.33 29.03
CA TYR A 504 37.48 0.68 27.61
C TYR A 504 38.64 0.23 26.72
N LEU A 505 39.90 0.52 27.12
CA LEU A 505 41.08 0.17 26.31
C LEU A 505 41.28 -1.36 26.21
N LYS A 506 41.00 -2.11 27.28
CA LYS A 506 41.06 -3.59 27.26
C LYS A 506 40.02 -4.18 26.34
N LYS A 507 38.78 -3.74 26.44
CA LYS A 507 37.68 -4.21 25.60
C LYS A 507 37.81 -3.76 24.14
N GLN A 508 38.39 -2.58 23.90
CA GLN A 508 38.67 -2.11 22.54
C GLN A 508 39.72 -3.00 21.83
N ALA A 509 40.66 -3.63 22.58
CA ALA A 509 41.58 -4.61 22.02
C ALA A 509 40.87 -5.91 21.57
N GLU A 510 39.73 -6.28 22.17
CA GLU A 510 38.95 -7.42 21.75
C GLU A 510 38.20 -7.17 20.43
N ALA A 511 37.89 -5.91 20.14
CA ALA A 511 37.24 -5.50 18.91
C ALA A 511 38.19 -5.40 17.70
N GLN A 512 39.51 -5.57 17.91
CA GLN A 512 40.52 -5.54 16.83
C GLN A 512 41.52 -6.66 17.02
N PHE A 513 41.63 -7.57 16.06
CA PHE A 513 42.52 -8.72 16.14
C PHE A 513 43.25 -8.97 14.81
N ALA A 514 44.46 -9.55 14.90
CA ALA A 514 45.28 -9.90 13.75
C ALA A 514 45.06 -11.37 13.35
N VAL A 515 45.05 -11.63 12.05
CA VAL A 515 45.04 -12.97 11.47
C VAL A 515 45.99 -13.06 10.30
N ALA A 516 46.44 -14.27 9.95
CA ALA A 516 47.21 -14.46 8.72
C ALA A 516 46.37 -14.10 7.49
N GLU A 517 46.98 -13.57 6.42
CA GLU A 517 46.26 -13.06 5.22
C GLU A 517 45.41 -14.14 4.53
N ASP A 518 45.82 -15.43 4.60
CA ASP A 518 45.07 -16.56 4.08
C ASP A 518 43.77 -16.84 4.86
N LYS A 519 43.68 -16.41 6.13
CA LYS A 519 42.53 -16.53 7.03
C LYS A 519 41.55 -15.37 6.98
N LEU A 520 41.76 -14.39 6.09
CA LEU A 520 40.90 -13.22 5.93
C LEU A 520 39.41 -13.56 5.89
N VAL A 521 39.01 -14.53 5.03
CA VAL A 521 37.62 -14.89 4.82
C VAL A 521 37.02 -15.51 6.09
N ASP A 522 37.74 -16.40 6.76
CA ASP A 522 37.26 -17.07 7.97
C ASP A 522 37.09 -16.06 9.12
N ALA A 523 38.00 -15.13 9.28
CA ALA A 523 37.93 -14.09 10.29
C ALA A 523 36.75 -13.13 10.05
N VAL A 524 36.46 -12.76 8.80
CA VAL A 524 35.31 -11.94 8.45
C VAL A 524 34.00 -12.73 8.68
N ARG A 525 33.95 -14.02 8.32
CA ARG A 525 32.79 -14.87 8.61
C ARG A 525 32.48 -14.95 10.10
N GLU A 526 33.52 -15.05 10.94
CA GLU A 526 33.36 -15.10 12.40
C GLU A 526 32.68 -13.83 12.92
N VAL A 527 33.12 -12.63 12.47
CA VAL A 527 32.49 -11.35 12.84
C VAL A 527 31.03 -11.30 12.35
N LEU A 528 30.78 -11.68 11.09
CA LEU A 528 29.42 -11.69 10.52
C LEU A 528 28.49 -12.65 11.29
N ALA A 529 28.99 -13.81 11.69
CA ALA A 529 28.23 -14.81 12.45
C ALA A 529 27.97 -14.34 13.89
N ARG A 530 28.96 -13.76 14.57
CA ARG A 530 28.86 -13.19 15.93
C ARG A 530 27.70 -12.19 16.05
N HIS A 531 27.56 -11.32 15.05
CA HIS A 531 26.57 -10.25 15.05
C HIS A 531 25.32 -10.60 14.23
N HIS A 532 25.17 -11.88 13.82
CA HIS A 532 24.03 -12.33 13.03
C HIS A 532 23.74 -11.45 11.80
N VAL A 533 24.80 -10.97 11.15
CA VAL A 533 24.71 -10.08 9.98
C VAL A 533 23.98 -10.80 8.85
N LYS A 534 22.95 -10.16 8.33
CA LYS A 534 22.17 -10.68 7.19
C LYS A 534 21.98 -9.57 6.18
N TRP A 535 22.40 -9.82 4.96
CA TRP A 535 22.02 -9.01 3.81
C TRP A 535 20.85 -9.68 3.08
N VAL A 536 19.80 -8.91 2.79
CA VAL A 536 18.65 -9.41 2.02
C VAL A 536 19.06 -9.58 0.55
N LYS A 537 18.50 -10.58 -0.12
CA LYS A 537 18.76 -10.86 -1.55
C LYS A 537 18.40 -9.70 -2.46
#